data_7316541bcde5fe0abea67e2a7f3136bb
#
_entry.id   7316541bcde5fe0abea67e2a7f3136bb
#
_cell.length_a   1.000
_cell.length_b   1.000
_cell.length_c   1.000
_cell.angle_alpha   90.00
_cell.angle_beta   90.00
_cell.angle_gamma   90.00
#
_symmetry.space_group_name_H-M   'P 1'
#
loop_
_entity.id
_entity.type
_entity.pdbx_description
1 polymer ?
#
loop_
_entity_poly.entity_id
_entity_poly.type
_entity_poly.pdbx_seq_one_letter_code
_entity_poly.pdbx_strand_id
1 'polypeptide(L)'
;MRTITLIVVHCTANKAGSTLRVKDIDRYHRSLGWKGCGYHYVIPTDGTIEKGRAEDLVGAHCKNHNKHSIGVAYVGGLDADGKTPKDTRTPEQKIALWKLIKELKERYPKALVVGHCDLDPRKPFCPGFKVHGGQSSDHRNLDGFRRMVFGDCLSARCFGAARAEGKHAFTMPSRDKTNHR
;
A
#
# COMPACT_ATOMS: atom_id res chain seq x y z
N MET A 1 20.36 5.53 12.30
CA MET A 1 19.27 5.52 11.28
C MET A 1 19.71 4.66 10.11
N ARG A 2 18.86 3.79 9.55
CA ARG A 2 19.22 2.95 8.38
C ARG A 2 19.31 3.82 7.11
N THR A 3 20.26 3.52 6.24
CA THR A 3 20.27 4.13 4.90
C THR A 3 19.27 3.38 4.02
N ILE A 4 18.22 4.06 3.56
CA ILE A 4 17.18 3.49 2.70
C ILE A 4 17.43 3.89 1.26
N THR A 5 17.66 2.89 0.41
CA THR A 5 17.92 3.04 -1.04
C THR A 5 16.83 2.41 -1.90
N LEU A 6 15.92 1.62 -1.29
CA LEU A 6 14.83 0.95 -1.99
C LEU A 6 13.51 1.09 -1.22
N ILE A 7 12.43 1.26 -1.97
CA ILE A 7 11.05 1.06 -1.53
C ILE A 7 10.51 -0.11 -2.35
N VAL A 8 10.29 -1.25 -1.69
CA VAL A 8 9.91 -2.50 -2.38
C VAL A 8 8.41 -2.72 -2.22
N VAL A 9 7.72 -2.79 -3.35
CA VAL A 9 6.27 -3.04 -3.40
C VAL A 9 6.01 -4.55 -3.51
N HIS A 10 5.08 -5.02 -2.68
CA HIS A 10 4.67 -6.43 -2.60
C HIS A 10 3.15 -6.59 -2.68
N CYS A 11 2.70 -7.78 -3.00
CA CYS A 11 1.39 -8.30 -2.62
C CYS A 11 1.55 -9.33 -1.50
N THR A 12 0.48 -9.58 -0.75
CA THR A 12 0.48 -10.62 0.29
C THR A 12 0.22 -12.01 -0.27
N ALA A 13 0.00 -12.15 -1.57
CA ALA A 13 -0.39 -13.39 -2.25
C ALA A 13 -1.65 -14.05 -1.65
N ASN A 14 -2.64 -13.23 -1.33
CA ASN A 14 -3.97 -13.66 -0.90
C ASN A 14 -4.98 -13.46 -2.04
N LYS A 15 -6.08 -14.22 -2.00
CA LYS A 15 -7.17 -14.10 -2.98
C LYS A 15 -7.81 -12.72 -2.94
N ALA A 16 -8.35 -12.29 -4.08
CA ALA A 16 -9.14 -11.07 -4.21
C ALA A 16 -10.24 -10.99 -3.13
N GLY A 17 -10.45 -9.79 -2.57
CA GLY A 17 -11.44 -9.57 -1.52
C GLY A 17 -11.03 -10.07 -0.12
N SER A 18 -9.78 -10.47 0.08
CA SER A 18 -9.29 -10.87 1.40
C SER A 18 -9.37 -9.70 2.41
N THR A 19 -9.85 -9.95 3.61
CA THR A 19 -10.05 -8.97 4.68
C THR A 19 -8.90 -8.91 5.70
N LEU A 20 -7.75 -9.49 5.34
CA LEU A 20 -6.58 -9.51 6.23
C LEU A 20 -6.11 -8.11 6.59
N ARG A 21 -5.63 -8.00 7.83
CA ARG A 21 -5.02 -6.81 8.40
C ARG A 21 -3.57 -7.09 8.80
N VAL A 22 -2.83 -6.03 9.13
CA VAL A 22 -1.45 -6.16 9.59
C VAL A 22 -1.31 -7.14 10.77
N LYS A 23 -2.27 -7.17 11.69
CA LYS A 23 -2.30 -8.09 12.84
C LYS A 23 -2.34 -9.56 12.44
N ASP A 24 -3.04 -9.87 11.34
CA ASP A 24 -3.18 -11.24 10.85
C ASP A 24 -1.88 -11.69 10.16
N ILE A 25 -1.28 -10.78 9.39
CA ILE A 25 0.04 -10.97 8.77
C ILE A 25 1.12 -11.10 9.84
N ASP A 26 1.08 -10.28 10.90
CA ASP A 26 2.01 -10.37 12.02
C ASP A 26 1.91 -11.74 12.71
N ARG A 27 0.69 -12.19 13.01
CA ARG A 27 0.44 -13.52 13.60
C ARG A 27 0.98 -14.63 12.71
N TYR A 28 0.70 -14.58 11.42
CA TYR A 28 1.21 -15.57 10.46
C TYR A 28 2.74 -15.55 10.39
N HIS A 29 3.37 -14.38 10.30
CA HIS A 29 4.83 -14.28 10.25
C HIS A 29 5.48 -14.78 11.56
N ARG A 30 4.86 -14.56 12.72
CA ARG A 30 5.32 -15.13 14.00
C ARG A 30 5.21 -16.65 14.01
N SER A 31 4.17 -17.23 13.43
CA SER A 31 4.05 -18.70 13.32
C SER A 31 5.14 -19.33 12.46
N LEU A 32 5.77 -18.53 11.57
CA LEU A 32 6.95 -18.92 10.79
C LEU A 32 8.28 -18.70 11.54
N GLY A 33 8.25 -18.31 12.82
CA GLY A 33 9.43 -18.01 13.62
C GLY A 33 10.02 -16.61 13.42
N TRP A 34 9.30 -15.71 12.74
CA TRP A 34 9.78 -14.34 12.53
C TRP A 34 9.46 -13.44 13.73
N LYS A 35 10.19 -12.33 13.86
CA LYS A 35 10.00 -11.35 14.95
C LYS A 35 8.78 -10.42 14.72
N GLY A 36 7.74 -10.89 14.02
CA GLY A 36 6.54 -10.14 13.68
C GLY A 36 6.41 -9.81 12.18
N CYS A 37 5.54 -8.90 11.84
CA CYS A 37 5.28 -8.51 10.45
C CYS A 37 6.59 -8.20 9.71
N GLY A 38 6.79 -8.79 8.54
CA GLY A 38 7.98 -8.59 7.71
C GLY A 38 7.95 -7.26 6.95
N TYR A 39 6.76 -6.73 6.68
CA TYR A 39 6.54 -5.48 5.96
C TYR A 39 6.53 -4.29 6.91
N HIS A 40 6.97 -3.12 6.43
CA HIS A 40 6.89 -1.86 7.19
C HIS A 40 5.48 -1.25 7.10
N TYR A 41 4.82 -1.45 5.96
CA TYR A 41 3.45 -1.01 5.72
C TYR A 41 2.63 -2.09 5.04
N VAL A 42 1.36 -2.17 5.43
CA VAL A 42 0.36 -3.05 4.82
C VAL A 42 -0.85 -2.20 4.43
N ILE A 43 -1.38 -2.45 3.24
CA ILE A 43 -2.56 -1.76 2.72
C ILE A 43 -3.67 -2.79 2.50
N PRO A 44 -4.62 -2.92 3.45
CA PRO A 44 -5.83 -3.73 3.29
C PRO A 44 -6.71 -3.26 2.12
N THR A 45 -7.71 -4.05 1.77
CA THR A 45 -8.61 -3.80 0.62
C THR A 45 -9.40 -2.50 0.71
N ASP A 46 -9.61 -1.97 1.92
CA ASP A 46 -10.26 -0.66 2.14
C ASP A 46 -9.33 0.55 1.93
N GLY A 47 -8.06 0.31 1.59
CA GLY A 47 -7.09 1.38 1.36
C GLY A 47 -6.51 2.00 2.63
N THR A 48 -6.81 1.50 3.82
CA THR A 48 -6.16 1.95 5.05
C THR A 48 -4.66 1.66 4.99
N ILE A 49 -3.82 2.62 5.42
CA ILE A 49 -2.37 2.39 5.53
C ILE A 49 -2.05 1.96 6.96
N GLU A 50 -1.75 0.69 7.14
CA GLU A 50 -1.42 0.13 8.45
C GLU A 50 0.10 0.00 8.62
N LYS A 51 0.61 0.43 9.78
CA LYS A 51 2.02 0.26 10.15
C LYS A 51 2.25 -1.16 10.66
N GLY A 52 3.18 -1.86 10.05
CA GLY A 52 3.66 -3.16 10.50
C GLY A 52 4.94 -3.03 11.32
N ARG A 53 6.10 -3.28 10.70
CA ARG A 53 7.40 -3.11 11.34
C ARG A 53 7.83 -1.64 11.29
N ALA A 54 8.44 -1.15 12.36
CA ALA A 54 8.99 0.21 12.40
C ALA A 54 10.08 0.42 11.32
N GLU A 55 10.17 1.61 10.75
CA GLU A 55 11.09 1.89 9.64
C GLU A 55 12.57 1.84 10.04
N ASP A 56 12.90 2.04 11.30
CA ASP A 56 14.26 1.92 11.86
C ASP A 56 14.69 0.46 12.00
N LEU A 57 13.76 -0.48 12.02
CA LEU A 57 14.04 -1.91 12.10
C LEU A 57 14.23 -2.51 10.70
N VAL A 58 15.14 -3.48 10.61
CA VAL A 58 15.35 -4.24 9.37
C VAL A 58 14.14 -5.11 9.06
N GLY A 59 13.60 -4.99 7.86
CA GLY A 59 12.45 -5.77 7.40
C GLY A 59 12.73 -7.28 7.28
N ALA A 60 11.69 -8.04 6.95
CA ALA A 60 11.79 -9.45 6.57
C ALA A 60 10.85 -9.70 5.38
N HIS A 61 11.06 -8.97 4.29
CA HIS A 61 10.18 -8.99 3.12
C HIS A 61 10.92 -9.27 1.80
N CYS A 62 12.23 -8.97 1.70
CA CYS A 62 13.02 -9.22 0.52
C CYS A 62 14.45 -9.64 0.93
N LYS A 63 14.76 -10.94 0.77
CA LYS A 63 16.08 -11.49 1.13
C LYS A 63 17.19 -10.69 0.42
N ASN A 64 18.29 -10.44 1.12
CA ASN A 64 19.45 -9.63 0.71
C ASN A 64 19.19 -8.11 0.62
N HIS A 65 17.96 -7.63 0.59
CA HIS A 65 17.61 -6.22 0.46
C HIS A 65 16.97 -5.61 1.71
N ASN A 66 16.64 -6.41 2.73
CA ASN A 66 15.95 -5.95 3.94
C ASN A 66 16.67 -4.81 4.68
N LYS A 67 18.01 -4.80 4.70
CA LYS A 67 18.81 -3.81 5.45
C LYS A 67 18.66 -2.38 4.96
N HIS A 68 18.43 -2.20 3.66
CA HIS A 68 18.41 -0.88 2.99
C HIS A 68 17.10 -0.59 2.26
N SER A 69 16.00 -1.24 2.68
CA SER A 69 14.71 -1.06 2.04
C SER A 69 13.55 -0.85 3.03
N ILE A 70 12.50 -0.23 2.51
CA ILE A 70 11.16 -0.19 3.12
C ILE A 70 10.26 -1.13 2.31
N GLY A 71 9.63 -2.10 2.96
CA GLY A 71 8.66 -3.00 2.32
C GLY A 71 7.24 -2.50 2.51
N VAL A 72 6.52 -2.34 1.40
CA VAL A 72 5.10 -1.96 1.35
C VAL A 72 4.33 -3.08 0.70
N ALA A 73 3.35 -3.66 1.37
CA ALA A 73 2.52 -4.74 0.82
C ALA A 73 1.05 -4.33 0.75
N TYR A 74 0.38 -4.62 -0.36
CA TYR A 74 -1.08 -4.58 -0.40
C TYR A 74 -1.65 -5.99 -0.19
N VAL A 75 -2.83 -6.08 0.41
CA VAL A 75 -3.54 -7.35 0.64
C VAL A 75 -4.23 -7.77 -0.66
N GLY A 76 -3.80 -8.90 -1.22
CA GLY A 76 -4.27 -9.40 -2.50
C GLY A 76 -3.14 -10.05 -3.31
N GLY A 77 -3.26 -10.02 -4.64
CA GLY A 77 -2.26 -10.52 -5.58
C GLY A 77 -2.61 -11.85 -6.24
N LEU A 78 -3.70 -12.50 -5.81
CA LEU A 78 -4.25 -13.68 -6.45
C LEU A 78 -5.72 -13.45 -6.83
N ASP A 79 -6.16 -14.02 -7.94
CA ASP A 79 -7.55 -13.98 -8.37
C ASP A 79 -8.48 -14.67 -7.34
N ALA A 80 -9.76 -14.67 -7.59
CA ALA A 80 -10.79 -15.27 -6.73
C ALA A 80 -10.57 -16.78 -6.48
N ASP A 81 -9.87 -17.47 -7.38
CA ASP A 81 -9.47 -18.88 -7.23
C ASP A 81 -8.39 -19.10 -6.16
N GLY A 82 -7.75 -18.02 -5.68
CA GLY A 82 -6.67 -18.07 -4.70
C GLY A 82 -5.37 -18.69 -5.21
N LYS A 83 -5.18 -18.83 -6.50
CA LYS A 83 -4.03 -19.49 -7.14
C LYS A 83 -3.42 -18.66 -8.27
N THR A 84 -4.25 -18.10 -9.15
CA THR A 84 -3.80 -17.35 -10.33
C THR A 84 -3.29 -15.96 -9.94
N PRO A 85 -2.00 -15.62 -10.19
CA PRO A 85 -1.48 -14.28 -9.95
C PRO A 85 -2.24 -13.22 -10.74
N LYS A 86 -2.64 -12.14 -10.08
CA LYS A 86 -3.41 -11.05 -10.70
C LYS A 86 -3.23 -9.75 -9.93
N ASP A 87 -3.29 -8.62 -10.62
CA ASP A 87 -3.44 -7.32 -9.96
C ASP A 87 -4.88 -7.18 -9.43
N THR A 88 -5.03 -7.44 -8.15
CA THR A 88 -6.33 -7.41 -7.45
C THR A 88 -6.51 -6.18 -6.58
N ARG A 89 -5.68 -5.14 -6.80
CA ARG A 89 -5.77 -3.89 -6.04
C ARG A 89 -7.12 -3.21 -6.27
N THR A 90 -7.78 -2.85 -5.19
CA THR A 90 -8.97 -1.98 -5.22
C THR A 90 -8.56 -0.55 -5.63
N PRO A 91 -9.51 0.30 -6.08
CA PRO A 91 -9.25 1.72 -6.29
C PRO A 91 -8.66 2.40 -5.05
N GLU A 92 -9.17 2.06 -3.85
CA GLU A 92 -8.72 2.58 -2.56
C GLU A 92 -7.27 2.20 -2.27
N GLN A 93 -6.91 0.94 -2.52
CA GLN A 93 -5.52 0.46 -2.39
C GLN A 93 -4.58 1.17 -3.36
N LYS A 94 -5.00 1.45 -4.58
CA LYS A 94 -4.20 2.19 -5.57
C LYS A 94 -3.92 3.61 -5.09
N ILE A 95 -4.94 4.31 -4.60
CA ILE A 95 -4.82 5.67 -4.04
C ILE A 95 -3.90 5.67 -2.82
N ALA A 96 -4.11 4.73 -1.88
CA ALA A 96 -3.32 4.62 -0.66
C ALA A 96 -1.84 4.29 -0.96
N LEU A 97 -1.59 3.36 -1.88
CA LEU A 97 -0.25 3.00 -2.31
C LEU A 97 0.49 4.20 -2.92
N TRP A 98 -0.17 4.94 -3.81
CA TRP A 98 0.38 6.17 -4.38
C TRP A 98 0.74 7.20 -3.30
N LYS A 99 -0.21 7.48 -2.40
CA LYS A 99 -0.01 8.43 -1.29
C LYS A 99 1.20 8.03 -0.43
N LEU A 100 1.24 6.77 0.00
CA LEU A 100 2.32 6.26 0.84
C LEU A 100 3.69 6.33 0.13
N ILE A 101 3.76 5.93 -1.14
CA ILE A 101 5.02 5.99 -1.91
C ILE A 101 5.49 7.44 -2.05
N LYS A 102 4.59 8.39 -2.30
CA LYS A 102 4.92 9.82 -2.34
C LYS A 102 5.52 10.29 -1.01
N GLU A 103 4.88 10.00 0.11
CA GLU A 103 5.37 10.33 1.46
C GLU A 103 6.74 9.68 1.76
N LEU A 104 6.93 8.43 1.34
CA LEU A 104 8.20 7.72 1.48
C LEU A 104 9.30 8.34 0.62
N LYS A 105 8.98 8.80 -0.59
CA LYS A 105 9.93 9.49 -1.46
C LYS A 105 10.32 10.87 -0.93
N GLU A 106 9.44 11.57 -0.23
CA GLU A 106 9.78 12.82 0.47
C GLU A 106 10.80 12.56 1.60
N ARG A 107 10.65 11.46 2.34
CA ARG A 107 11.60 11.05 3.42
C ARG A 107 12.88 10.40 2.90
N TYR A 108 12.79 9.68 1.79
CA TYR A 108 13.89 8.93 1.17
C TYR A 108 14.02 9.29 -0.31
N PRO A 109 14.42 10.51 -0.66
CA PRO A 109 14.37 11.01 -2.05
C PRO A 109 15.22 10.19 -3.03
N LYS A 110 16.31 9.59 -2.54
CA LYS A 110 17.21 8.75 -3.36
C LYS A 110 16.75 7.29 -3.47
N ALA A 111 15.73 6.85 -2.72
CA ALA A 111 15.26 5.48 -2.77
C ALA A 111 14.53 5.18 -4.09
N LEU A 112 14.90 4.09 -4.75
CA LEU A 112 14.21 3.59 -5.94
C LEU A 112 12.95 2.84 -5.52
N VAL A 113 11.86 3.00 -6.27
CA VAL A 113 10.63 2.24 -6.10
C VAL A 113 10.66 1.05 -7.07
N VAL A 114 10.60 -0.14 -6.53
CA VAL A 114 10.74 -1.40 -7.29
C VAL A 114 9.71 -2.44 -6.85
N GLY A 115 9.37 -3.37 -7.72
CA GLY A 115 8.60 -4.55 -7.37
C GLY A 115 9.50 -5.64 -6.73
N HIS A 116 8.90 -6.55 -5.98
CA HIS A 116 9.66 -7.68 -5.45
C HIS A 116 10.26 -8.54 -6.58
N CYS A 117 9.53 -8.73 -7.69
CA CYS A 117 10.01 -9.47 -8.86
C CYS A 117 11.26 -8.86 -9.51
N ASP A 118 11.49 -7.55 -9.36
CA ASP A 118 12.66 -6.88 -9.90
C ASP A 118 13.95 -7.23 -9.12
N LEU A 119 13.80 -7.76 -7.89
CA LEU A 119 14.90 -8.10 -6.98
C LEU A 119 15.03 -9.61 -6.72
N ASP A 120 13.98 -10.38 -6.87
CA ASP A 120 13.99 -11.83 -6.62
C ASP A 120 13.28 -12.59 -7.75
N PRO A 121 14.05 -13.23 -8.67
CA PRO A 121 13.49 -14.02 -9.77
C PRO A 121 12.57 -15.17 -9.34
N ARG A 122 12.67 -15.61 -8.07
CA ARG A 122 11.79 -16.66 -7.52
C ARG A 122 10.39 -16.13 -7.18
N LYS A 123 10.17 -14.82 -7.31
CA LYS A 123 8.90 -14.13 -7.04
C LYS A 123 8.40 -13.38 -8.29
N PRO A 124 8.31 -14.04 -9.47
CA PRO A 124 8.11 -13.37 -10.76
C PRO A 124 6.81 -12.57 -10.85
N PHE A 125 5.84 -12.86 -10.02
CA PHE A 125 4.51 -12.23 -10.04
C PHE A 125 4.26 -11.21 -8.92
N CYS A 126 5.19 -11.02 -7.99
CA CYS A 126 5.01 -10.06 -6.91
C CYS A 126 5.55 -8.68 -7.33
N PRO A 127 4.73 -7.63 -7.34
CA PRO A 127 3.44 -7.44 -6.69
C PRO A 127 2.18 -7.71 -7.53
N GLY A 128 2.25 -8.37 -8.68
CA GLY A 128 1.12 -8.66 -9.56
C GLY A 128 0.92 -7.60 -10.66
N PHE A 129 1.78 -6.60 -10.69
CA PHE A 129 1.84 -5.55 -11.71
C PHE A 129 3.29 -5.04 -11.86
N LYS A 130 3.61 -4.46 -13.02
CA LYS A 130 4.94 -3.90 -13.24
C LYS A 130 5.12 -2.59 -12.45
N VAL A 131 6.15 -2.52 -11.62
CA VAL A 131 6.57 -1.31 -10.94
C VAL A 131 7.64 -0.64 -11.79
N HIS A 132 7.25 0.37 -12.58
CA HIS A 132 8.19 1.13 -13.39
C HIS A 132 8.75 2.29 -12.58
N GLY A 133 9.99 2.21 -12.21
CA GLY A 133 10.62 3.25 -11.43
C GLY A 133 12.11 3.07 -11.20
N GLY A 134 12.66 2.00 -11.72
CA GLY A 134 14.05 1.69 -11.51
C GLY A 134 14.97 2.29 -12.57
N GLN A 135 15.22 3.52 -12.66
CA GLN A 135 16.45 4.14 -13.18
C GLN A 135 16.22 5.64 -13.33
N SER A 136 16.48 6.37 -12.34
CA SER A 136 17.03 7.70 -12.26
C SER A 136 16.53 8.49 -11.04
N SER A 137 17.40 9.30 -10.51
CA SER A 137 17.19 10.31 -9.45
C SER A 137 16.19 11.42 -9.83
N ASP A 138 15.42 11.22 -10.87
CA ASP A 138 14.55 12.23 -11.47
C ASP A 138 13.12 12.12 -10.93
N HIS A 139 12.46 13.25 -10.72
CA HIS A 139 11.04 13.39 -10.36
C HIS A 139 10.09 12.62 -11.31
N ARG A 140 10.54 12.28 -12.51
CA ARG A 140 9.87 11.40 -13.49
C ARG A 140 9.49 10.02 -12.94
N ASN A 141 10.18 9.53 -11.91
CA ASN A 141 9.87 8.26 -11.27
C ASN A 141 8.49 8.26 -10.60
N LEU A 142 8.07 9.38 -10.01
CA LEU A 142 6.74 9.49 -9.40
C LEU A 142 5.62 9.57 -10.44
N ASP A 143 5.85 10.23 -11.57
CA ASP A 143 4.86 10.30 -12.66
C ASP A 143 4.71 8.96 -13.37
N GLY A 144 5.78 8.23 -13.59
CA GLY A 144 5.75 6.85 -14.08
C GLY A 144 4.99 5.93 -13.14
N PHE A 145 5.27 6.02 -11.84
CA PHE A 145 4.56 5.27 -10.81
C PHE A 145 3.07 5.66 -10.72
N ARG A 146 2.74 6.95 -10.85
CA ARG A 146 1.36 7.44 -10.91
C ARG A 146 0.59 6.84 -12.09
N ARG A 147 1.15 6.87 -13.29
CA ARG A 147 0.54 6.25 -14.49
C ARG A 147 0.30 4.76 -14.30
N MET A 148 1.24 4.06 -13.73
CA MET A 148 1.15 2.65 -13.43
C MET A 148 0.05 2.33 -12.40
N VAL A 149 -0.10 3.16 -11.36
CA VAL A 149 -1.13 2.97 -10.32
C VAL A 149 -2.53 3.23 -10.87
N PHE A 150 -2.70 4.26 -11.72
CA PHE A 150 -4.02 4.74 -12.17
C PHE A 150 -4.30 4.47 -13.66
N GLY A 151 -3.34 3.93 -14.44
CA GLY A 151 -3.43 3.86 -15.89
C GLY A 151 -3.32 5.24 -16.53
N ASP A 152 -3.49 5.30 -17.86
CA ASP A 152 -3.39 6.57 -18.63
C ASP A 152 -4.61 7.50 -18.47
N CYS A 153 -5.52 7.19 -17.55
CA CYS A 153 -6.64 8.08 -17.23
C CYS A 153 -6.16 9.33 -16.47
N LEU A 154 -5.53 10.24 -17.21
CA LEU A 154 -4.93 11.49 -16.72
C LEU A 154 -5.94 12.63 -16.58
N SER A 155 -7.26 12.39 -16.59
CA SER A 155 -8.21 13.47 -16.40
C SER A 155 -8.24 13.91 -14.93
N ALA A 156 -8.00 15.21 -14.74
CA ALA A 156 -8.09 15.91 -13.45
C ALA A 156 -9.44 15.71 -12.71
N ARG A 157 -10.41 15.08 -13.36
CA ARG A 157 -11.74 14.78 -12.81
C ARG A 157 -11.76 13.68 -11.74
N CYS A 158 -10.76 12.79 -11.70
CA CYS A 158 -10.70 11.74 -10.66
C CYS A 158 -10.25 12.26 -9.29
N PHE A 159 -9.67 13.45 -9.22
CA PHE A 159 -9.23 14.07 -7.96
C PHE A 159 -10.23 15.11 -7.39
N GLY A 160 -11.25 15.48 -8.15
CA GLY A 160 -12.24 16.50 -7.74
C GLY A 160 -13.34 15.99 -6.80
N ALA A 161 -13.59 14.68 -6.77
CA ALA A 161 -14.70 14.12 -6.00
C ALA A 161 -14.43 13.97 -4.48
N ALA A 162 -13.18 13.92 -4.06
CA ALA A 162 -12.81 13.75 -2.64
C ALA A 162 -12.77 15.08 -1.85
N ARG A 163 -13.04 16.23 -2.47
CA ARG A 163 -13.03 17.56 -1.79
C ARG A 163 -14.41 18.15 -1.48
N ALA A 164 -15.49 17.49 -1.85
CA ALA A 164 -16.84 18.07 -1.79
C ALA A 164 -17.75 17.52 -0.68
N GLU A 165 -17.29 16.61 0.19
CA GLU A 165 -18.13 16.10 1.31
C GLU A 165 -17.55 16.45 2.68
N GLY A 166 -17.41 17.73 2.92
CA GLY A 166 -16.93 18.27 4.20
C GLY A 166 -17.73 19.46 4.70
N LYS A 167 -19.07 19.50 4.53
CA LYS A 167 -19.96 20.44 5.22
C LYS A 167 -21.42 19.94 5.16
N HIS A 168 -21.78 18.99 5.98
CA HIS A 168 -23.14 18.91 6.48
C HIS A 168 -23.11 19.09 7.99
N ALA A 169 -23.47 20.30 8.39
CA ALA A 169 -23.82 20.62 9.78
C ALA A 169 -25.01 19.76 10.19
N PHE A 170 -24.79 18.89 11.16
CA PHE A 170 -25.83 18.11 11.80
C PHE A 170 -26.62 19.03 12.71
N THR A 171 -27.78 19.52 12.23
CA THR A 171 -28.73 20.26 13.05
C THR A 171 -29.54 19.23 13.83
N MET A 172 -29.38 19.24 15.14
CA MET A 172 -30.22 18.47 16.08
C MET A 172 -31.65 18.99 16.01
N PRO A 173 -32.68 18.15 15.95
CA PRO A 173 -34.06 18.60 16.14
C PRO A 173 -34.29 18.95 17.62
N SER A 174 -34.84 20.15 17.87
CA SER A 174 -35.25 20.65 19.15
C SER A 174 -36.31 19.74 19.77
N ARG A 175 -36.14 19.43 21.05
CA ARG A 175 -37.17 18.81 21.90
C ARG A 175 -38.32 19.77 22.05
N ASP A 176 -39.45 19.41 21.50
CA ASP A 176 -40.68 20.09 21.80
C ASP A 176 -41.29 19.51 23.09
N LYS A 177 -41.51 20.39 24.07
CA LYS A 177 -42.23 20.15 25.32
C LYS A 177 -43.61 20.69 25.16
N THR A 178 -44.60 19.83 25.04
CA THR A 178 -46.02 20.13 25.41
C THR A 178 -46.67 18.81 25.79
N ASN A 179 -46.93 18.50 27.00
CA ASN A 179 -47.82 18.92 28.05
C ASN A 179 -49.34 18.64 27.75
N HIS A 180 -49.93 17.93 28.71
CA HIS A 180 -51.37 17.74 29.03
C HIS A 180 -52.09 16.59 28.27
N ARG A 181 -52.55 15.60 28.92
CA ARG A 181 -53.51 15.32 30.04
C ARG A 181 -53.52 13.83 30.30
#